data_b7dad2166e1b54a628285fd7306f578b
#
_entry.id   b7dad2166e1b54a628285fd7306f578b
#
_cell.length_a   1.000
_cell.length_b   1.000
_cell.length_c   1.000
_cell.angle_alpha   90.00
_cell.angle_beta   90.00
_cell.angle_gamma   90.00
#
_symmetry.space_group_name_H-M   'P 1'
#
loop_
_entity.id
_entity.type
_entity.pdbx_description
1 polymer ?
#
loop_
_entity_poly.entity_id
_entity_poly.type
_entity_poly.pdbx_seq_one_letter_code
_entity_poly.pdbx_strand_id
1 'polypeptide(L)'
;MNSKDQIYSDSLEFDMYSYLPKMYLFKGIDQEQLRRLLPDMTELSIIPQQDIFRQGDESDALYFIKEGRISVTIIGSSGEKTASELDSGSLFGEIELYTGESRIDTVRTITDVDLSRISGLEFK
;
A
#
# COMPACT_ATOMS: atom_id res chain seq x y z
N MET A 1 -20.82 2.26 19.21
CA MET A 1 -19.47 2.06 18.66
C MET A 1 -18.42 2.50 19.69
N ASN A 2 -17.33 1.80 19.73
CA ASN A 2 -16.23 2.15 20.61
C ASN A 2 -15.53 3.39 20.07
N SER A 3 -15.43 4.44 20.92
CA SER A 3 -14.78 5.69 20.52
C SER A 3 -13.30 5.51 20.17
N LYS A 4 -12.66 4.49 20.75
CA LYS A 4 -11.27 4.15 20.46
C LYS A 4 -11.10 3.71 19.01
N ASP A 5 -12.02 2.90 18.50
CA ASP A 5 -11.96 2.42 17.12
C ASP A 5 -12.18 3.57 16.15
N GLN A 6 -13.11 4.46 16.48
CA GLN A 6 -13.38 5.63 15.67
C GLN A 6 -12.18 6.57 15.61
N ILE A 7 -11.53 6.82 16.75
CA ILE A 7 -10.34 7.66 16.82
C ILE A 7 -9.22 7.05 15.97
N TYR A 8 -9.06 5.74 16.03
CA TYR A 8 -8.03 5.03 15.27
C TYR A 8 -8.27 5.17 13.76
N SER A 9 -9.50 4.97 13.31
CA SER A 9 -9.84 5.10 11.89
C SER A 9 -9.62 6.53 11.40
N ASP A 10 -10.04 7.51 12.17
CA ASP A 10 -9.85 8.92 11.82
C ASP A 10 -8.37 9.29 11.76
N SER A 11 -7.57 8.79 12.71
CA SER A 11 -6.12 8.99 12.71
C SER A 11 -5.48 8.39 11.46
N LEU A 12 -5.89 7.20 11.07
CA LEU A 12 -5.34 6.53 9.90
C LEU A 12 -5.66 7.32 8.63
N GLU A 13 -6.91 7.73 8.43
CA GLU A 13 -7.30 8.55 7.29
C GLU A 13 -6.51 9.85 7.27
N PHE A 14 -6.40 10.50 8.41
CA PHE A 14 -5.66 11.74 8.53
C PHE A 14 -4.20 11.55 8.14
N ASP A 15 -3.56 10.49 8.64
CA ASP A 15 -2.17 10.19 8.32
C ASP A 15 -1.99 9.91 6.85
N MET A 16 -2.88 9.16 6.24
CA MET A 16 -2.83 8.86 4.82
C MET A 16 -2.97 10.13 3.98
N TYR A 17 -3.98 10.96 4.26
CA TYR A 17 -4.18 12.20 3.54
C TYR A 17 -3.05 13.20 3.75
N SER A 18 -2.36 13.12 4.88
CA SER A 18 -1.17 13.94 5.13
C SER A 18 0.05 13.42 4.41
N TYR A 19 0.17 12.09 4.32
CA TYR A 19 1.35 11.42 3.78
C TYR A 19 1.37 11.44 2.25
N LEU A 20 0.26 11.10 1.61
CA LEU A 20 0.21 10.94 0.15
C LEU A 20 0.61 12.20 -0.62
N PRO A 21 0.20 13.41 -0.23
CA PRO A 21 0.62 14.61 -0.96
C PRO A 21 2.12 14.87 -0.94
N LYS A 22 2.84 14.26 0.02
CA LYS A 22 4.30 14.41 0.11
C LYS A 22 5.04 13.49 -0.83
N MET A 23 4.36 12.48 -1.36
CA MET A 23 4.94 11.58 -2.34
C MET A 23 4.89 12.22 -3.72
N TYR A 24 5.89 11.90 -4.54
CA TYR A 24 5.99 12.52 -5.85
C TYR A 24 4.78 12.27 -6.75
N LEU A 25 4.07 11.15 -6.54
CA LEU A 25 2.86 10.80 -7.30
C LEU A 25 1.72 11.77 -7.06
N PHE A 26 1.65 12.34 -5.86
CA PHE A 26 0.53 13.16 -5.41
C PHE A 26 0.94 14.58 -5.08
N LYS A 27 2.14 14.97 -5.47
CA LYS A 27 2.68 16.29 -5.16
C LYS A 27 1.81 17.38 -5.79
N GLY A 28 1.43 18.36 -4.99
CA GLY A 28 0.59 19.45 -5.45
C GLY A 28 -0.91 19.19 -5.35
N ILE A 29 -1.31 18.03 -4.83
CA ILE A 29 -2.72 17.67 -4.65
C ILE A 29 -3.12 17.95 -3.21
N ASP A 30 -4.20 18.70 -3.00
CA ASP A 30 -4.71 18.95 -1.65
C ASP A 30 -5.57 17.79 -1.14
N GLN A 31 -5.96 17.85 0.14
CA GLN A 31 -6.71 16.77 0.77
C GLN A 31 -8.07 16.53 0.12
N GLU A 32 -8.74 17.58 -0.30
CA GLU A 32 -10.06 17.44 -0.92
C GLU A 32 -9.95 16.79 -2.29
N GLN A 33 -8.97 17.18 -3.09
CA GLN A 33 -8.69 16.52 -4.36
C GLN A 33 -8.33 15.06 -4.16
N LEU A 34 -7.54 14.78 -3.12
CA LEU A 34 -7.15 13.42 -2.79
C LEU A 34 -8.36 12.56 -2.44
N ARG A 35 -9.30 13.09 -1.67
CA ARG A 35 -10.53 12.38 -1.31
C ARG A 35 -11.33 11.98 -2.55
N ARG A 36 -11.28 12.77 -3.60
CA ARG A 36 -11.94 12.45 -4.87
C ARG A 36 -11.19 11.38 -5.65
N LEU A 37 -9.86 11.32 -5.48
CA LEU A 37 -9.01 10.36 -6.19
C LEU A 37 -8.93 9.01 -5.48
N LEU A 38 -9.37 8.92 -4.22
CA LEU A 38 -9.31 7.68 -3.42
C LEU A 38 -10.73 7.12 -3.20
N PRO A 39 -11.47 6.81 -4.28
CA PRO A 39 -12.87 6.38 -4.13
C PRO A 39 -13.01 4.98 -3.55
N ASP A 40 -12.01 4.12 -3.75
CA ASP A 40 -12.08 2.70 -3.42
C ASP A 40 -10.98 2.32 -2.45
N MET A 41 -11.18 2.64 -1.18
CA MET A 41 -10.29 2.21 -0.11
C MET A 41 -10.94 1.04 0.62
N THR A 42 -10.22 -0.07 0.67
CA THR A 42 -10.68 -1.30 1.32
C THR A 42 -9.74 -1.66 2.46
N GLU A 43 -10.30 -1.96 3.63
CA GLU A 43 -9.54 -2.44 4.77
C GLU A 43 -9.42 -3.96 4.71
N LEU A 44 -8.20 -4.47 4.85
CA LEU A 44 -7.90 -5.90 4.78
C LEU A 44 -7.13 -6.35 6.01
N SER A 45 -7.49 -7.53 6.52
CA SER A 45 -6.74 -8.21 7.58
C SER A 45 -6.25 -9.53 7.01
N ILE A 46 -4.95 -9.75 7.00
CA ILE A 46 -4.32 -10.89 6.33
C ILE A 46 -3.48 -11.66 7.33
N ILE A 47 -3.65 -12.97 7.34
CA ILE A 47 -2.88 -13.88 8.20
C ILE A 47 -1.42 -13.97 7.70
N PRO A 48 -0.49 -14.51 8.54
CA PRO A 48 0.90 -14.64 8.13
C PRO A 48 1.09 -15.58 6.93
N GLN A 49 2.19 -15.38 6.20
CA GLN A 49 2.63 -16.24 5.10
C GLN A 49 1.68 -16.22 3.90
N GLN A 50 1.07 -15.06 3.62
CA GLN A 50 0.20 -14.88 2.46
C GLN A 50 0.80 -13.86 1.51
N ASP A 51 0.76 -14.14 0.22
CA ASP A 51 1.18 -13.19 -0.80
C ASP A 51 0.09 -12.14 -1.00
N ILE A 52 0.47 -10.86 -0.89
CA ILE A 52 -0.43 -9.75 -1.20
C ILE A 52 -0.46 -9.56 -2.72
N PHE A 53 0.69 -9.57 -3.34
CA PHE A 53 0.84 -9.70 -4.78
C PHE A 53 2.18 -10.36 -5.11
N ARG A 54 2.31 -10.82 -6.34
CA ARG A 54 3.51 -11.52 -6.80
C ARG A 54 4.17 -10.76 -7.95
N GLN A 55 5.47 -10.91 -8.05
CA GLN A 55 6.24 -10.40 -9.17
C GLN A 55 5.59 -10.86 -10.48
N GLY A 56 5.34 -9.91 -11.38
CA GLY A 56 4.67 -10.18 -12.66
C GLY A 56 3.17 -9.95 -12.65
N ASP A 57 2.55 -9.83 -11.49
CA ASP A 57 1.12 -9.53 -11.40
C ASP A 57 0.81 -8.15 -11.96
N GLU A 58 -0.41 -7.97 -12.43
CA GLU A 58 -0.90 -6.68 -12.86
C GLU A 58 -0.99 -5.73 -11.66
N SER A 59 -0.60 -4.48 -11.87
CA SER A 59 -0.59 -3.46 -10.83
C SER A 59 -1.91 -2.69 -10.85
N ASP A 60 -2.75 -2.87 -9.83
CA ASP A 60 -4.08 -2.29 -9.78
C ASP A 60 -4.39 -1.50 -8.51
N ALA A 61 -3.47 -1.47 -7.55
CA ALA A 61 -3.70 -0.82 -6.26
C ALA A 61 -2.39 -0.49 -5.58
N LEU A 62 -2.46 0.45 -4.64
CA LEU A 62 -1.39 0.68 -3.69
C LEU A 62 -1.88 0.30 -2.29
N TYR A 63 -0.95 0.15 -1.36
CA TYR A 63 -1.24 -0.38 -0.03
C TYR A 63 -0.56 0.44 1.05
N PHE A 64 -1.26 0.64 2.16
CA PHE A 64 -0.74 1.29 3.36
C PHE A 64 -0.83 0.31 4.52
N ILE A 65 0.30 0.08 5.19
CA ILE A 65 0.35 -0.85 6.34
C ILE A 65 -0.09 -0.12 7.60
N LYS A 66 -1.21 -0.53 8.16
CA LYS A 66 -1.70 -0.02 9.45
C LYS A 66 -0.96 -0.68 10.59
N GLU A 67 -0.82 -2.00 10.52
CA GLU A 67 -0.19 -2.81 11.56
C GLU A 67 0.38 -4.08 10.96
N GLY A 68 1.52 -4.52 11.48
CA GLY A 68 2.17 -5.75 11.06
C GLY A 68 3.41 -5.53 10.21
N ARG A 69 3.96 -6.64 9.71
CA ARG A 69 5.17 -6.66 8.90
C ARG A 69 5.00 -7.50 7.66
N ILE A 70 5.61 -7.04 6.58
CA ILE A 70 5.64 -7.74 5.30
C ILE A 70 7.08 -7.89 4.82
N SER A 71 7.31 -8.89 3.96
CA SER A 71 8.56 -9.02 3.22
C SER A 71 8.34 -8.59 1.78
N VAL A 72 9.36 -7.97 1.21
CA VAL A 72 9.41 -7.56 -0.21
C VAL A 72 10.57 -8.30 -0.84
N THR A 73 10.29 -9.13 -1.83
CA THR A 73 11.29 -9.97 -2.47
C THR A 73 11.34 -9.67 -3.96
N ILE A 74 12.55 -9.45 -4.47
CA ILE A 74 12.80 -9.24 -5.89
C ILE A 74 13.73 -10.36 -6.36
N ILE A 75 13.33 -11.01 -7.46
CA ILE A 75 14.17 -12.02 -8.11
C ILE A 75 14.72 -11.38 -9.38
N GLY A 76 16.04 -11.23 -9.44
CA GLY A 76 16.72 -10.66 -10.59
C GLY A 76 16.82 -11.63 -11.77
N SER A 77 17.29 -11.13 -12.91
CA SER A 77 17.40 -11.90 -14.16
C SER A 77 18.35 -13.09 -14.05
N SER A 78 19.33 -13.02 -13.15
CA SER A 78 20.29 -14.11 -12.91
C SER A 78 19.83 -15.06 -11.81
N GLY A 79 18.59 -14.90 -11.33
CA GLY A 79 18.04 -15.73 -10.26
C GLY A 79 18.41 -15.27 -8.85
N GLU A 80 19.16 -14.18 -8.71
CA GLU A 80 19.49 -13.63 -7.41
C GLU A 80 18.24 -13.10 -6.72
N LYS A 81 18.19 -13.29 -5.39
CA LYS A 81 17.05 -12.89 -4.57
C LYS A 81 17.45 -11.78 -3.60
N THR A 82 16.74 -10.67 -3.68
CA THR A 82 16.89 -9.56 -2.74
C THR A 82 15.63 -9.45 -1.90
N ALA A 83 15.78 -9.37 -0.59
CA ALA A 83 14.64 -9.27 0.32
C ALA A 83 14.81 -8.11 1.27
N SER A 84 13.71 -7.44 1.57
CA SER A 84 13.62 -6.40 2.57
C SER A 84 12.31 -6.53 3.32
N GLU A 85 12.12 -5.72 4.37
CA GLU A 85 10.89 -5.74 5.16
C GLU A 85 10.34 -4.33 5.30
N LEU A 86 9.01 -4.25 5.37
CA LEU A 86 8.29 -3.03 5.69
C LEU A 86 7.35 -3.29 6.85
N ASP A 87 7.06 -2.26 7.63
CA ASP A 87 6.17 -2.37 8.79
C ASP A 87 5.16 -1.23 8.85
N SER A 88 4.51 -1.08 9.99
CA SER A 88 3.44 -0.11 10.19
C SER A 88 3.85 1.29 9.76
N GLY A 89 2.98 1.97 9.04
CA GLY A 89 3.20 3.32 8.52
C GLY A 89 3.82 3.36 7.13
N SER A 90 4.14 2.21 6.55
CA SER A 90 4.75 2.14 5.22
C SER A 90 3.70 2.06 4.12
N LEU A 91 4.03 2.66 2.98
CA LEU A 91 3.25 2.57 1.75
C LEU A 91 4.03 1.71 0.76
N PHE A 92 3.34 0.86 0.01
CA PHE A 92 4.00 0.04 -1.01
C PHE A 92 3.07 -0.21 -2.20
N GLY A 93 3.68 -0.59 -3.32
CA GLY A 93 2.95 -0.89 -4.55
C GLY A 93 2.59 0.34 -5.37
N GLU A 94 3.10 1.51 -5.00
CA GLU A 94 2.77 2.78 -5.67
C GLU A 94 3.54 2.99 -6.96
N ILE A 95 4.76 2.48 -7.04
CA ILE A 95 5.64 2.77 -8.18
C ILE A 95 5.09 2.18 -9.47
N GLU A 96 4.76 0.88 -9.46
CA GLU A 96 4.25 0.19 -10.63
C GLU A 96 2.86 0.72 -11.03
N LEU A 97 2.10 1.16 -10.03
CA LEU A 97 0.81 1.78 -10.30
C LEU A 97 0.99 3.06 -11.13
N TYR A 98 2.00 3.83 -10.80
CA TYR A 98 2.32 5.07 -11.53
C TYR A 98 2.89 4.78 -12.92
N THR A 99 3.81 3.83 -13.04
CA THR A 99 4.48 3.53 -14.30
C THR A 99 3.61 2.70 -15.24
N GLY A 100 2.60 2.01 -14.71
CA GLY A 100 1.78 1.07 -15.49
C GLY A 100 2.45 -0.26 -15.71
N GLU A 101 3.59 -0.52 -15.09
CA GLU A 101 4.31 -1.78 -15.22
C GLU A 101 3.70 -2.86 -14.33
N SER A 102 3.97 -4.12 -14.68
CA SER A 102 3.66 -5.25 -13.80
C SER A 102 4.48 -5.17 -12.52
N ARG A 103 4.03 -5.85 -11.47
CA ARG A 103 4.73 -5.87 -10.19
C ARG A 103 6.16 -6.37 -10.36
N ILE A 104 7.11 -5.61 -9.84
CA ILE A 104 8.55 -5.94 -9.90
C ILE A 104 8.99 -6.79 -8.72
N ASP A 105 8.14 -6.93 -7.71
CA ASP A 105 8.45 -7.67 -6.49
C ASP A 105 7.26 -8.51 -6.03
N THR A 106 7.55 -9.40 -5.09
CA THR A 106 6.53 -10.19 -4.39
C THR A 106 6.46 -9.70 -2.96
N VAL A 107 5.25 -9.39 -2.50
CA VAL A 107 5.00 -8.91 -1.14
C VAL A 107 4.23 -9.97 -0.38
N ARG A 108 4.77 -10.40 0.76
CA ARG A 108 4.24 -11.50 1.56
C ARG A 108 4.16 -11.10 3.03
N THR A 109 3.08 -11.45 3.69
CA THR A 109 2.93 -11.15 5.12
C THR A 109 3.87 -12.01 5.95
N ILE A 110 4.51 -11.39 6.96
CA ILE A 110 5.35 -12.09 7.94
C ILE A 110 4.54 -12.36 9.20
N THR A 111 3.81 -11.35 9.65
CA THR A 111 2.90 -11.42 10.80
C THR A 111 1.46 -11.30 10.30
N ASP A 112 0.50 -11.27 11.22
CA ASP A 112 -0.82 -10.75 10.91
C ASP A 112 -0.64 -9.30 10.46
N VAL A 113 -1.33 -8.91 9.41
CA VAL A 113 -1.21 -7.58 8.81
C VAL A 113 -2.58 -6.97 8.62
N ASP A 114 -2.75 -5.74 9.10
CA ASP A 114 -3.88 -4.90 8.78
C ASP A 114 -3.40 -3.82 7.81
N LEU A 115 -4.05 -3.72 6.68
CA LEU A 115 -3.67 -2.73 5.67
C LEU A 115 -4.89 -2.11 4.99
N SER A 116 -4.64 -0.95 4.40
CA SER A 116 -5.61 -0.29 3.52
C SER A 116 -5.14 -0.50 2.08
N ARG A 117 -6.04 -1.00 1.25
CA ARG A 117 -5.82 -1.16 -0.18
C ARG A 117 -6.57 -0.04 -0.90
N ILE A 118 -5.87 0.67 -1.75
CA ILE A 118 -6.43 1.80 -2.49
C ILE A 118 -6.36 1.47 -3.98
N SER A 119 -7.52 1.32 -4.60
CA SER A 119 -7.63 1.00 -6.02
C SER A 119 -8.40 2.09 -6.77
N GLY A 120 -8.59 1.90 -8.06
CA GLY A 120 -9.35 2.85 -8.88
C GLY A 120 -8.62 4.15 -9.20
N LEU A 121 -7.32 4.23 -8.91
CA LEU A 121 -6.50 5.39 -9.25
C LEU A 121 -6.07 5.32 -10.72
N GLU A 122 -6.19 6.47 -11.40
CA GLU A 122 -5.73 6.59 -12.79
C GLU A 122 -4.71 7.72 -12.86
N PHE A 123 -3.58 7.42 -13.46
CA PHE A 123 -2.50 8.38 -13.71
C PHE A 123 -2.38 8.61 -15.21
N LYS A 124 -2.60 9.83 -15.63
CA LYS A 124 -2.50 10.22 -17.05
C LYS A 124 -1.31 11.12 -17.28
#